data_f4848c6a5bfa67f1c8a7d7f555871b99
#
_entry.id   f4848c6a5bfa67f1c8a7d7f555871b99
#
_cell.length_a   1.000
_cell.length_b   1.000
_cell.length_c   1.000
_cell.angle_alpha   90.00
_cell.angle_beta   90.00
_cell.angle_gamma   90.00
#
_symmetry.space_group_name_H-M   'P 1'
#
loop_
_entity.id
_entity.type
_entity.pdbx_description
1 polymer ?
#
loop_
_entity_poly.entity_id
_entity_poly.type
_entity_poly.pdbx_seq_one_letter_code
_entity_poly.pdbx_strand_id
1 'polypeptide(L)'
;HQATVLITSPTAYRFILGKLESTSLPSLRLCVSAGEPLPKPTYEEWMAKTGVEILDGIGTTELLHIFISSRLDAIKPGATGQVVPGYEAMVVDDALKPVPPGTTGHLAVRGPTGCTYLDDERQQNYVRNGWNLTGDSYQMDEDGYFWFQARSDDMIISGGYNIAGPEVESALMSHAAVAECAVIGVPDEQRGQLV
;
A
#
# COMPACT_ATOMS: atom_id res chain seq x y z
N HIS A 1 2.59 -22.43 -20.34
CA HIS A 1 3.78 -21.59 -20.16
C HIS A 1 4.42 -21.90 -18.81
N GLN A 2 5.74 -21.88 -18.76
CA GLN A 2 6.53 -22.11 -17.54
C GLN A 2 6.98 -20.73 -16.98
N ALA A 3 6.01 -19.88 -16.59
CA ALA A 3 6.33 -18.59 -15.98
C ALA A 3 7.02 -18.81 -14.64
N THR A 4 8.08 -18.05 -14.39
CA THR A 4 8.90 -18.16 -13.18
C THR A 4 8.69 -16.99 -12.21
N VAL A 5 8.18 -15.85 -12.72
CA VAL A 5 7.86 -14.66 -11.95
C VAL A 5 6.48 -14.17 -12.39
N LEU A 6 5.65 -13.81 -11.43
CA LEU A 6 4.35 -13.16 -11.65
C LEU A 6 4.38 -11.76 -11.03
N ILE A 7 4.10 -10.73 -11.85
CA ILE A 7 3.97 -9.36 -11.37
C ILE A 7 2.57 -8.89 -11.72
N THR A 8 1.76 -8.55 -10.71
CA THR A 8 0.38 -8.08 -10.91
C THR A 8 -0.16 -7.35 -9.67
N SER A 9 -1.42 -6.90 -9.74
CA SER A 9 -2.09 -6.24 -8.62
C SER A 9 -2.71 -7.23 -7.63
N PRO A 10 -2.96 -6.82 -6.36
CA PRO A 10 -3.72 -7.59 -5.38
C PRO A 10 -5.07 -8.10 -5.87
N THR A 11 -5.81 -7.28 -6.59
CA THR A 11 -7.09 -7.69 -7.21
C THR A 11 -6.91 -8.89 -8.15
N ALA A 12 -5.86 -8.90 -8.97
CA ALA A 12 -5.58 -10.03 -9.85
C ALA A 12 -5.17 -11.29 -9.08
N TYR A 13 -4.43 -11.16 -7.96
CA TYR A 13 -4.12 -12.29 -7.09
C TYR A 13 -5.39 -12.91 -6.51
N ARG A 14 -6.34 -12.12 -6.01
CA ARG A 14 -7.64 -12.61 -5.52
C ARG A 14 -8.42 -13.34 -6.62
N PHE A 15 -8.44 -12.78 -7.83
CA PHE A 15 -9.11 -13.41 -8.96
C PHE A 15 -8.49 -14.76 -9.34
N ILE A 16 -7.16 -14.86 -9.33
CA ILE A 16 -6.43 -16.11 -9.56
C ILE A 16 -6.75 -17.12 -8.46
N LEU A 17 -6.71 -16.71 -7.17
CA LEU A 17 -7.04 -17.56 -6.02
C LEU A 17 -8.42 -18.20 -6.13
N GLY A 18 -9.42 -17.44 -6.59
CA GLY A 18 -10.79 -17.94 -6.80
C GLY A 18 -10.92 -18.97 -7.94
N LYS A 19 -9.89 -19.07 -8.81
CA LYS A 19 -9.87 -20.02 -9.94
C LYS A 19 -8.79 -21.09 -9.82
N LEU A 20 -7.97 -21.03 -8.78
CA LEU A 20 -6.87 -21.96 -8.58
C LEU A 20 -7.39 -23.29 -8.05
N GLU A 21 -7.54 -24.27 -8.95
CA GLU A 21 -7.99 -25.63 -8.61
C GLU A 21 -6.89 -26.51 -8.04
N SER A 22 -5.61 -26.18 -8.33
CA SER A 22 -4.42 -26.92 -7.91
C SER A 22 -3.48 -26.02 -7.12
N THR A 23 -2.92 -26.57 -6.05
CA THR A 23 -1.95 -25.87 -5.19
C THR A 23 -0.54 -25.84 -5.77
N SER A 24 -0.31 -26.41 -6.96
CA SER A 24 1.04 -26.51 -7.53
C SER A 24 1.24 -25.54 -8.70
N LEU A 25 2.16 -24.61 -8.51
CA LEU A 25 2.69 -23.71 -9.54
C LEU A 25 4.21 -23.98 -9.68
N PRO A 26 4.62 -25.15 -10.21
CA PRO A 26 5.98 -25.69 -10.04
C PRO A 26 7.10 -24.84 -10.67
N SER A 27 6.77 -23.99 -11.63
CA SER A 27 7.74 -23.08 -12.26
C SER A 27 7.80 -21.71 -11.60
N LEU A 28 6.77 -21.34 -10.83
CA LEU A 28 6.68 -20.02 -10.23
C LEU A 28 7.56 -19.98 -8.96
N ARG A 29 8.52 -19.06 -8.94
CA ARG A 29 9.47 -18.90 -7.83
C ARG A 29 9.32 -17.60 -7.05
N LEU A 30 8.62 -16.63 -7.63
CA LEU A 30 8.47 -15.29 -7.06
C LEU A 30 7.22 -14.62 -7.60
N CYS A 31 6.51 -13.93 -6.71
CA CYS A 31 5.44 -13.02 -7.05
C CYS A 31 5.76 -11.61 -6.58
N VAL A 32 5.27 -10.62 -7.31
CA VAL A 32 5.37 -9.20 -6.96
C VAL A 32 3.99 -8.58 -7.06
N SER A 33 3.60 -7.85 -6.04
CA SER A 33 2.35 -7.10 -5.97
C SER A 33 2.65 -5.60 -5.97
N ALA A 34 1.93 -4.84 -6.77
CA ALA A 34 1.97 -3.38 -6.77
C ALA A 34 0.70 -2.79 -7.39
N GLY A 35 0.54 -1.47 -7.20
CA GLY A 35 -0.59 -0.69 -7.76
C GLY A 35 -1.78 -0.55 -6.84
N GLU A 36 -1.94 -1.45 -5.89
CA GLU A 36 -2.94 -1.42 -4.82
C GLU A 36 -2.29 -1.93 -3.53
N PRO A 37 -2.80 -1.62 -2.34
CA PRO A 37 -2.34 -2.25 -1.10
C PRO A 37 -2.63 -3.75 -1.12
N LEU A 38 -1.65 -4.58 -0.74
CA LEU A 38 -1.84 -6.03 -0.63
C LEU A 38 -2.49 -6.38 0.72
N PRO A 39 -3.76 -6.82 0.76
CA PRO A 39 -4.38 -7.21 2.01
C PRO A 39 -3.69 -8.44 2.61
N LYS A 40 -3.45 -8.40 3.93
CA LYS A 40 -2.87 -9.54 4.65
C LYS A 40 -3.60 -10.86 4.41
N PRO A 41 -4.96 -10.94 4.43
CA PRO A 41 -5.67 -12.18 4.12
C PRO A 41 -5.37 -12.72 2.72
N THR A 42 -5.26 -11.85 1.72
CA THR A 42 -4.91 -12.25 0.35
C THR A 42 -3.51 -12.87 0.26
N TYR A 43 -2.54 -12.25 0.93
CA TYR A 43 -1.19 -12.79 1.02
C TYR A 43 -1.17 -14.17 1.71
N GLU A 44 -1.84 -14.29 2.86
CA GLU A 44 -1.88 -15.52 3.65
C GLU A 44 -2.56 -16.67 2.89
N GLU A 45 -3.67 -16.39 2.19
CA GLU A 45 -4.36 -17.39 1.35
C GLU A 45 -3.48 -17.83 0.17
N TRP A 46 -2.79 -16.88 -0.47
CA TRP A 46 -1.86 -17.18 -1.56
C TRP A 46 -0.73 -18.09 -1.09
N MET A 47 -0.11 -17.75 0.02
CA MET A 47 0.95 -18.56 0.64
C MET A 47 0.46 -19.96 1.00
N ALA A 48 -0.71 -20.08 1.62
CA ALA A 48 -1.29 -21.37 1.99
C ALA A 48 -1.56 -22.27 0.77
N LYS A 49 -1.98 -21.67 -0.36
CA LYS A 49 -2.30 -22.41 -1.58
C LYS A 49 -1.10 -22.72 -2.47
N THR A 50 -0.10 -21.86 -2.52
CA THR A 50 0.98 -21.95 -3.52
C THR A 50 2.36 -22.20 -2.94
N GLY A 51 2.59 -21.78 -1.70
CA GLY A 51 3.92 -21.77 -1.07
C GLY A 51 4.90 -20.76 -1.69
N VAL A 52 4.42 -19.85 -2.55
CA VAL A 52 5.25 -18.86 -3.24
C VAL A 52 5.04 -17.47 -2.63
N GLU A 53 6.13 -16.85 -2.19
CA GLU A 53 6.11 -15.52 -1.58
C GLU A 53 5.64 -14.44 -2.56
N ILE A 54 4.87 -13.46 -2.03
CA ILE A 54 4.55 -12.22 -2.73
C ILE A 54 5.35 -11.08 -2.10
N LEU A 55 6.18 -10.43 -2.88
CA LEU A 55 6.80 -9.15 -2.50
C LEU A 55 5.83 -8.03 -2.82
N ASP A 56 5.32 -7.37 -1.80
CA ASP A 56 4.53 -6.15 -1.99
C ASP A 56 5.43 -4.94 -2.19
N GLY A 57 4.90 -3.90 -2.84
CA GLY A 57 5.65 -2.67 -3.03
C GLY A 57 4.79 -1.52 -3.52
N ILE A 58 5.18 -0.31 -3.12
CA ILE A 58 4.61 0.93 -3.62
C ILE A 58 5.60 1.65 -4.52
N GLY A 59 5.09 2.10 -5.65
CA GLY A 59 5.71 3.04 -6.56
C GLY A 59 4.69 4.06 -7.04
N THR A 60 5.15 5.11 -7.68
CA THR A 60 4.29 6.09 -8.35
C THR A 60 4.77 6.32 -9.78
N THR A 61 3.87 6.81 -10.64
CA THR A 61 4.23 7.20 -12.01
C THR A 61 5.36 8.22 -12.01
N GLU A 62 5.35 9.15 -11.06
CA GLU A 62 6.32 10.23 -10.92
C GLU A 62 7.72 9.74 -10.54
N LEU A 63 7.80 8.67 -9.75
CA LEU A 63 9.07 8.05 -9.35
C LEU A 63 9.44 6.83 -10.22
N LEU A 64 8.66 6.54 -11.26
CA LEU A 64 8.86 5.53 -12.32
C LEU A 64 8.75 4.07 -11.85
N HIS A 65 9.04 3.77 -10.61
CA HIS A 65 9.07 2.39 -10.10
C HIS A 65 8.81 2.34 -8.59
N ILE A 66 8.97 1.14 -8.03
CA ILE A 66 8.83 0.83 -6.60
C ILE A 66 10.00 1.46 -5.82
N PHE A 67 9.69 2.16 -4.74
CA PHE A 67 10.64 2.80 -3.83
C PHE A 67 10.53 2.31 -2.37
N ILE A 68 9.43 1.62 -2.01
CA ILE A 68 9.29 0.84 -0.78
C ILE A 68 8.83 -0.55 -1.20
N SER A 69 9.45 -1.60 -0.68
CA SER A 69 9.10 -2.98 -1.01
C SER A 69 9.41 -3.96 0.12
N SER A 70 8.67 -5.05 0.15
CA SER A 70 9.03 -6.22 0.92
C SER A 70 10.30 -6.88 0.37
N ARG A 71 11.02 -7.60 1.21
CA ARG A 71 12.20 -8.40 0.87
C ARG A 71 11.93 -9.84 1.26
N LEU A 72 12.44 -10.80 0.47
CA LEU A 72 12.22 -12.24 0.72
C LEU A 72 12.62 -12.71 2.12
N ASP A 73 13.65 -12.10 2.68
CA ASP A 73 14.19 -12.42 4.02
C ASP A 73 13.52 -11.64 5.16
N ALA A 74 12.55 -10.76 4.83
CA ALA A 74 11.99 -9.81 5.77
C ALA A 74 10.56 -9.38 5.39
N ILE A 75 9.69 -10.34 5.03
CA ILE A 75 8.28 -10.05 4.74
C ILE A 75 7.50 -9.93 6.04
N LYS A 76 6.75 -8.81 6.19
CA LYS A 76 5.72 -8.64 7.20
C LYS A 76 4.36 -8.56 6.50
N PRO A 77 3.50 -9.62 6.56
CA PRO A 77 2.21 -9.61 5.87
C PRO A 77 1.32 -8.43 6.28
N GLY A 78 0.87 -7.66 5.29
CA GLY A 78 0.11 -6.43 5.48
C GLY A 78 0.94 -5.14 5.49
N ALA A 79 2.25 -5.22 5.70
CA ALA A 79 3.15 -4.09 5.46
C ALA A 79 3.56 -4.04 4.00
N THR A 80 3.66 -2.84 3.43
CA THR A 80 4.23 -2.64 2.08
C THR A 80 5.71 -3.04 2.04
N GLY A 81 6.45 -2.79 3.13
CA GLY A 81 7.86 -3.16 3.24
C GLY A 81 8.73 -2.04 3.78
N GLN A 82 10.00 -2.06 3.39
CA GLN A 82 11.03 -1.08 3.78
C GLN A 82 11.53 -0.32 2.55
N VAL A 83 12.21 0.80 2.78
CA VAL A 83 12.76 1.64 1.70
C VAL A 83 13.76 0.87 0.85
N VAL A 84 13.60 0.94 -0.46
CA VAL A 84 14.53 0.35 -1.43
C VAL A 84 15.84 1.13 -1.41
N PRO A 85 17.02 0.46 -1.42
CA PRO A 85 18.31 1.13 -1.44
C PRO A 85 18.43 2.19 -2.55
N GLY A 86 18.89 3.38 -2.18
CA GLY A 86 19.00 4.55 -3.06
C GLY A 86 17.84 5.53 -2.95
N TYR A 87 16.73 5.13 -2.32
CA TYR A 87 15.63 6.03 -1.94
C TYR A 87 15.71 6.38 -0.46
N GLU A 88 15.05 7.47 -0.11
CA GLU A 88 14.73 7.84 1.26
C GLU A 88 13.22 8.05 1.35
N ALA A 89 12.61 7.59 2.43
CA ALA A 89 11.20 7.80 2.71
C ALA A 89 10.98 8.14 4.18
N MET A 90 9.98 8.95 4.44
CA MET A 90 9.54 9.30 5.79
C MET A 90 8.04 9.55 5.81
N VAL A 91 7.44 9.40 6.99
CA VAL A 91 6.06 9.83 7.25
C VAL A 91 6.11 11.21 7.89
N VAL A 92 5.34 12.16 7.35
CA VAL A 92 5.38 13.57 7.77
C VAL A 92 3.99 14.11 8.09
N ASP A 93 3.95 15.16 8.90
CA ASP A 93 2.76 15.97 9.14
C ASP A 93 2.50 16.98 8.00
N ASP A 94 1.43 17.79 8.10
CA ASP A 94 1.08 18.84 7.13
C ASP A 94 2.17 19.93 6.99
N ALA A 95 3.01 20.09 8.01
CA ALA A 95 4.14 21.02 8.01
C ALA A 95 5.43 20.37 7.45
N LEU A 96 5.35 19.16 6.91
CA LEU A 96 6.46 18.33 6.40
C LEU A 96 7.52 17.99 7.45
N LYS A 97 7.13 17.90 8.71
CA LYS A 97 8.00 17.43 9.78
C LYS A 97 7.80 15.92 9.98
N PRO A 98 8.88 15.15 10.13
CA PRO A 98 8.76 13.72 10.44
C PRO A 98 7.93 13.48 11.69
N VAL A 99 7.03 12.50 11.63
CA VAL A 99 6.23 12.05 12.78
C VAL A 99 6.86 10.83 13.46
N PRO A 100 6.59 10.60 14.75
CA PRO A 100 7.07 9.40 15.45
C PRO A 100 6.54 8.12 14.81
N PRO A 101 7.25 6.97 14.97
CA PRO A 101 6.72 5.66 14.60
C PRO A 101 5.32 5.40 15.17
N GLY A 102 4.49 4.71 14.39
CA GLY A 102 3.09 4.42 14.74
C GLY A 102 2.12 5.59 14.54
N THR A 103 2.61 6.76 14.08
CA THR A 103 1.75 7.91 13.77
C THR A 103 1.44 7.94 12.28
N THR A 104 0.16 8.13 11.94
CA THR A 104 -0.28 8.32 10.55
C THR A 104 0.12 9.71 10.05
N GLY A 105 0.61 9.77 8.83
CA GLY A 105 0.95 11.02 8.14
C GLY A 105 1.14 10.79 6.64
N HIS A 106 1.57 11.83 5.95
CA HIS A 106 1.81 11.79 4.50
C HIS A 106 3.12 11.07 4.19
N LEU A 107 3.10 10.22 3.17
CA LEU A 107 4.32 9.59 2.67
C LEU A 107 5.11 10.58 1.81
N ALA A 108 6.31 10.88 2.23
CA ALA A 108 7.27 11.71 1.52
C ALA A 108 8.48 10.87 1.09
N VAL A 109 8.85 10.96 -0.20
CA VAL A 109 9.90 10.13 -0.81
C VAL A 109 10.86 11.00 -1.62
N ARG A 110 12.14 10.67 -1.61
CA ARG A 110 13.14 11.20 -2.55
C ARG A 110 14.12 10.11 -2.96
N GLY A 111 14.71 10.26 -4.14
CA GLY A 111 15.63 9.25 -4.66
C GLY A 111 16.17 9.60 -6.05
N PRO A 112 16.77 8.62 -6.72
CA PRO A 112 17.46 8.84 -8.01
C PRO A 112 16.49 9.03 -9.19
N THR A 113 15.20 8.78 -9.00
CA THR A 113 14.17 8.95 -10.04
C THR A 113 13.20 10.05 -9.64
N GLY A 114 12.51 10.62 -10.61
CA GLY A 114 11.51 11.66 -10.41
C GLY A 114 11.03 12.18 -11.77
N CYS A 115 10.01 13.03 -11.73
CA CYS A 115 9.51 13.72 -12.91
C CYS A 115 9.27 15.20 -12.61
N THR A 116 9.11 15.96 -13.67
CA THR A 116 8.58 17.32 -13.62
C THR A 116 7.33 17.35 -14.47
N TYR A 117 6.21 17.76 -13.90
CA TYR A 117 4.98 18.01 -14.65
C TYR A 117 5.18 19.17 -15.59
N LEU A 118 4.80 19.00 -16.85
CA LEU A 118 4.94 20.03 -17.86
C LEU A 118 3.77 21.02 -17.74
N ASP A 119 4.09 22.28 -17.41
CA ASP A 119 3.14 23.39 -17.30
C ASP A 119 1.91 23.07 -16.42
N ASP A 120 2.11 22.38 -15.31
CA ASP A 120 1.04 21.93 -14.40
C ASP A 120 1.32 22.36 -12.95
N GLU A 121 0.36 23.05 -12.36
CA GLU A 121 0.46 23.56 -10.98
C GLU A 121 0.59 22.44 -9.93
N ARG A 122 0.18 21.21 -10.25
CA ARG A 122 0.36 20.04 -9.36
C ARG A 122 1.81 19.84 -8.95
N GLN A 123 2.77 20.31 -9.77
CA GLN A 123 4.20 20.23 -9.45
C GLN A 123 4.53 20.84 -8.08
N GLN A 124 3.91 21.98 -7.73
CA GLN A 124 4.16 22.69 -6.48
C GLN A 124 3.62 21.92 -5.25
N ASN A 125 2.56 21.14 -5.46
CA ASN A 125 1.98 20.30 -4.41
C ASN A 125 2.70 18.97 -4.29
N TYR A 126 3.14 18.40 -5.42
CA TYR A 126 3.79 17.10 -5.47
C TYR A 126 5.24 17.14 -4.98
N VAL A 127 6.04 18.15 -5.37
CA VAL A 127 7.43 18.30 -4.89
C VAL A 127 7.52 19.48 -3.95
N ARG A 128 7.76 19.20 -2.67
CA ARG A 128 7.92 20.21 -1.62
C ARG A 128 9.23 20.00 -0.88
N ASN A 129 10.07 21.02 -0.84
CA ASN A 129 11.39 20.98 -0.18
C ASN A 129 12.29 19.82 -0.63
N GLY A 130 12.20 19.40 -1.92
CA GLY A 130 12.97 18.28 -2.47
C GLY A 130 12.40 16.89 -2.14
N TRP A 131 11.21 16.81 -1.57
CA TRP A 131 10.47 15.59 -1.32
C TRP A 131 9.24 15.48 -2.21
N ASN A 132 9.02 14.28 -2.76
CA ASN A 132 7.81 13.95 -3.50
C ASN A 132 6.75 13.48 -2.49
N LEU A 133 5.61 14.16 -2.45
CA LEU A 133 4.45 13.74 -1.66
C LEU A 133 3.59 12.82 -2.52
N THR A 134 3.50 11.55 -2.16
CA THR A 134 2.83 10.54 -3.00
C THR A 134 1.31 10.66 -3.03
N GLY A 135 0.73 11.40 -2.09
CA GLY A 135 -0.71 11.49 -1.87
C GLY A 135 -1.26 10.29 -1.10
N ASP A 136 -0.39 9.46 -0.54
CA ASP A 136 -0.75 8.34 0.32
C ASP A 136 -0.47 8.66 1.78
N SER A 137 -1.32 8.15 2.67
CA SER A 137 -1.14 8.19 4.11
C SER A 137 -0.57 6.85 4.60
N TYR A 138 0.47 6.94 5.41
CA TYR A 138 1.21 5.79 5.92
C TYR A 138 1.49 5.93 7.42
N GLN A 139 1.76 4.80 8.05
CA GLN A 139 2.50 4.72 9.31
C GLN A 139 3.82 4.03 9.06
N MET A 140 4.86 4.39 9.81
CA MET A 140 6.12 3.65 9.85
C MET A 140 6.27 3.05 11.24
N ASP A 141 6.61 1.77 11.34
CA ASP A 141 6.88 1.13 12.63
C ASP A 141 8.33 1.36 13.11
N GLU A 142 8.64 0.92 14.33
CA GLU A 142 9.98 1.06 14.93
C GLU A 142 11.08 0.29 14.16
N ASP A 143 10.70 -0.74 13.39
CA ASP A 143 11.60 -1.53 12.55
C ASP A 143 11.77 -0.93 11.14
N GLY A 144 11.12 0.21 10.84
CA GLY A 144 11.17 0.90 9.55
C GLY A 144 10.31 0.28 8.45
N TYR A 145 9.28 -0.51 8.81
CA TYR A 145 8.29 -0.97 7.85
C TYR A 145 7.18 0.06 7.69
N PHE A 146 6.76 0.24 6.45
CA PHE A 146 5.70 1.14 6.04
C PHE A 146 4.38 0.39 5.90
N TRP A 147 3.33 0.93 6.54
CA TRP A 147 1.98 0.38 6.59
C TRP A 147 1.03 1.37 5.94
N PHE A 148 0.46 0.97 4.80
CA PHE A 148 -0.52 1.79 4.09
C PHE A 148 -1.76 2.01 4.96
N GLN A 149 -2.27 3.23 4.99
CA GLN A 149 -3.49 3.58 5.68
C GLN A 149 -4.61 3.87 4.68
N ALA A 150 -4.48 4.92 3.90
CA ALA A 150 -5.43 5.32 2.87
C ALA A 150 -4.75 6.26 1.86
N ARG A 151 -5.46 6.60 0.79
CA ARG A 151 -5.14 7.82 0.06
C ARG A 151 -5.44 9.01 0.98
N SER A 152 -4.64 10.05 0.88
CA SER A 152 -4.82 11.24 1.74
C SER A 152 -6.17 11.95 1.51
N ASP A 153 -6.72 11.83 0.30
CA ASP A 153 -8.03 12.34 -0.12
C ASP A 153 -9.19 11.38 0.21
N ASP A 154 -8.92 10.11 0.50
CA ASP A 154 -9.93 9.09 0.82
C ASP A 154 -10.02 8.77 2.33
N MET A 155 -9.26 9.48 3.17
CA MET A 155 -9.34 9.31 4.62
C MET A 155 -10.71 9.74 5.14
N ILE A 156 -11.41 8.85 5.83
CA ILE A 156 -12.72 9.13 6.42
C ILE A 156 -12.52 9.85 7.76
N ILE A 157 -13.07 11.05 7.88
CA ILE A 157 -12.98 11.83 9.12
C ILE A 157 -14.34 11.80 9.81
N SER A 158 -14.46 10.98 10.87
CA SER A 158 -15.70 10.79 11.62
C SER A 158 -15.54 11.22 13.08
N GLY A 159 -16.25 12.26 13.48
CA GLY A 159 -16.22 12.75 14.86
C GLY A 159 -14.83 13.18 15.35
N GLY A 160 -13.94 13.62 14.43
CA GLY A 160 -12.55 13.98 14.70
C GLY A 160 -11.56 12.81 14.70
N TYR A 161 -12.01 11.59 14.36
CA TYR A 161 -11.15 10.43 14.18
C TYR A 161 -10.88 10.19 12.70
N ASN A 162 -9.62 9.93 12.37
CA ASN A 162 -9.20 9.47 11.05
C ASN A 162 -9.40 7.96 10.97
N ILE A 163 -10.25 7.51 10.04
CA ILE A 163 -10.58 6.12 9.79
C ILE A 163 -10.06 5.75 8.41
N ALA A 164 -9.16 4.78 8.38
CA ALA A 164 -8.64 4.23 7.13
C ALA A 164 -9.61 3.18 6.60
N GLY A 165 -10.27 3.45 5.46
CA GLY A 165 -11.18 2.49 4.80
C GLY A 165 -10.53 1.11 4.63
N PRO A 166 -9.30 1.00 4.09
CA PRO A 166 -8.59 -0.28 3.93
C PRO A 166 -8.37 -1.09 5.20
N GLU A 167 -8.24 -0.44 6.37
CA GLU A 167 -8.13 -1.15 7.65
C GLU A 167 -9.45 -1.85 8.01
N VAL A 168 -10.58 -1.16 7.84
CA VAL A 168 -11.92 -1.71 8.07
C VAL A 168 -12.23 -2.82 7.06
N GLU A 169 -11.89 -2.62 5.78
CA GLU A 169 -12.02 -3.64 4.73
C GLU A 169 -11.23 -4.91 5.06
N SER A 170 -9.98 -4.75 5.50
CA SER A 170 -9.13 -5.88 5.90
C SER A 170 -9.73 -6.67 7.07
N ALA A 171 -10.32 -5.98 8.05
CA ALA A 171 -11.01 -6.61 9.17
C ALA A 171 -12.26 -7.37 8.69
N LEU A 172 -13.07 -6.79 7.81
CA LEU A 172 -14.27 -7.42 7.26
C LEU A 172 -13.92 -8.64 6.38
N MET A 173 -12.90 -8.52 5.53
CA MET A 173 -12.44 -9.61 4.66
C MET A 173 -11.81 -10.79 5.42
N SER A 174 -11.46 -10.63 6.70
CA SER A 174 -11.06 -11.77 7.54
C SER A 174 -12.21 -12.74 7.87
N HIS A 175 -13.46 -12.33 7.65
CA HIS A 175 -14.63 -13.16 7.88
C HIS A 175 -14.93 -14.03 6.64
N ALA A 176 -15.06 -15.35 6.82
CA ALA A 176 -15.19 -16.33 5.74
C ALA A 176 -16.41 -16.12 4.79
N ALA A 177 -17.44 -15.38 5.23
CA ALA A 177 -18.60 -15.07 4.41
C ALA A 177 -18.45 -13.79 3.58
N VAL A 178 -17.36 -13.03 3.75
CA VAL A 178 -17.09 -11.79 3.01
C VAL A 178 -16.08 -12.08 1.91
N ALA A 179 -16.56 -12.04 0.66
CA ALA A 179 -15.70 -12.25 -0.51
C ALA A 179 -15.00 -10.95 -0.93
N GLU A 180 -15.71 -9.82 -0.82
CA GLU A 180 -15.21 -8.49 -1.18
C GLU A 180 -16.04 -7.43 -0.43
N CYS A 181 -15.41 -6.31 -0.07
CA CYS A 181 -16.07 -5.16 0.52
C CYS A 181 -15.36 -3.88 0.11
N ALA A 182 -16.08 -2.76 0.21
CA ALA A 182 -15.52 -1.42 0.09
C ALA A 182 -16.07 -0.56 1.23
N VAL A 183 -15.21 0.26 1.82
CA VAL A 183 -15.55 1.17 2.91
C VAL A 183 -15.42 2.61 2.41
N ILE A 184 -16.49 3.36 2.51
CA ILE A 184 -16.57 4.76 2.06
C ILE A 184 -17.07 5.67 3.17
N GLY A 185 -16.63 6.93 3.16
CA GLY A 185 -17.18 7.98 4.01
C GLY A 185 -18.46 8.55 3.42
N VAL A 186 -19.56 8.55 4.19
CA VAL A 186 -20.81 9.21 3.81
C VAL A 186 -20.97 10.49 4.63
N PRO A 187 -21.29 11.64 4.01
CA PRO A 187 -21.49 12.89 4.73
C PRO A 187 -22.52 12.77 5.85
N ASP A 188 -22.21 13.32 7.04
CA ASP A 188 -23.05 13.35 8.22
C ASP A 188 -22.96 14.71 8.92
N GLU A 189 -24.11 15.30 9.31
CA GLU A 189 -24.17 16.65 9.89
C GLU A 189 -23.53 16.74 11.28
N GLN A 190 -23.48 15.67 12.06
CA GLN A 190 -22.99 15.67 13.43
C GLN A 190 -21.51 15.24 13.50
N ARG A 191 -21.09 14.29 12.65
CA ARG A 191 -19.78 13.67 12.70
C ARG A 191 -18.86 14.08 11.55
N GLY A 192 -19.37 14.85 10.59
CA GLY A 192 -18.67 15.15 9.34
C GLY A 192 -18.83 14.01 8.34
N GLN A 193 -18.43 12.80 8.71
CA GLN A 193 -18.65 11.58 7.91
C GLN A 193 -19.06 10.41 8.83
N LEU A 194 -19.82 9.46 8.26
CA LEU A 194 -20.04 8.11 8.77
C LEU A 194 -19.28 7.10 7.89
N VAL A 195 -18.92 5.95 8.47
CA VAL A 195 -18.34 4.81 7.76
C VAL A 195 -19.44 3.93 7.21
#